data_e3b88aacd16bd7cb387564d10d49d800
#
_entry.id   e3b88aacd16bd7cb387564d10d49d800
#
_cell.length_a   1.000
_cell.length_b   1.000
_cell.length_c   1.000
_cell.angle_alpha   90.00
_cell.angle_beta   90.00
_cell.angle_gamma   90.00
#
_symmetry.space_group_name_H-M   'P 1'
#
loop_
_entity.id
_entity.type
_entity.pdbx_description
1 polymer ?
#
loop_
_entity_poly.entity_id
_entity_poly.type
_entity_poly.pdbx_seq_one_letter_code
_entity_poly.pdbx_strand_id
1 'polypeptide(L)'
;NGMYLGSTGSGKSFAAKRELLNVFLTTNDRIVIVDPMGEYVPLARRLGAQVIEIAPDSPNHLNPMDIQLNMNGGESPLSMKADFLLSLCELILGGKEGLQPIERTVIDRCVRQVYREMALGLENAKTPLLQDLYEELLKQPEPEAKRVATALELYCTGSLNLFNHHTNVQTSNRVVCIVLKGMGENLRKIA
;
A
#
# COMPACT_ATOMS: atom_id res chain seq x y z
N ASN A 1 -10.12 14.41 10.65
CA ASN A 1 -8.67 14.35 10.49
C ASN A 1 -7.99 15.11 11.62
N GLY A 2 -7.01 14.51 12.29
CA GLY A 2 -6.24 15.13 13.38
C GLY A 2 -4.74 14.91 13.20
N MET A 3 -3.93 15.87 13.65
CA MET A 3 -2.48 15.79 13.63
C MET A 3 -1.92 16.16 15.00
N TYR A 4 -0.97 15.37 15.51
CA TYR A 4 -0.26 15.64 16.75
C TYR A 4 1.15 16.14 16.45
N LEU A 5 1.44 17.37 16.82
CA LEU A 5 2.77 18.00 16.69
C LEU A 5 3.42 18.15 18.06
N GLY A 6 4.73 17.96 18.12
CA GLY A 6 5.50 18.14 19.34
C GLY A 6 6.90 17.53 19.23
N SER A 7 7.81 17.93 20.10
CA SER A 7 9.15 17.36 20.22
C SER A 7 9.13 15.92 20.75
N THR A 8 10.25 15.21 20.64
CA THR A 8 10.43 13.89 21.25
C THR A 8 10.19 13.99 22.77
N GLY A 9 9.44 13.05 23.34
CA GLY A 9 9.08 13.04 24.77
C GLY A 9 7.90 13.93 25.16
N SER A 10 7.28 14.69 24.25
CA SER A 10 6.16 15.60 24.54
C SER A 10 4.79 14.90 24.77
N GLY A 11 4.74 13.57 24.79
CA GLY A 11 3.52 12.82 25.02
C GLY A 11 2.63 12.59 23.79
N LYS A 12 3.12 12.84 22.56
CA LYS A 12 2.35 12.62 21.32
C LYS A 12 1.77 11.20 21.22
N SER A 13 2.64 10.19 21.40
CA SER A 13 2.21 8.77 21.32
C SER A 13 1.20 8.45 22.41
N PHE A 14 1.30 9.05 23.61
CA PHE A 14 0.33 8.87 24.67
C PHE A 14 -1.03 9.48 24.30
N ALA A 15 -1.03 10.73 23.79
CA ALA A 15 -2.25 11.39 23.34
C ALA A 15 -2.95 10.62 22.22
N ALA A 16 -2.19 10.14 21.23
CA ALA A 16 -2.72 9.33 20.13
C ALA A 16 -3.28 7.97 20.64
N LYS A 17 -2.60 7.30 21.56
CA LYS A 17 -3.10 6.05 22.20
C LYS A 17 -4.40 6.29 22.97
N ARG A 18 -4.51 7.44 23.68
CA ARG A 18 -5.73 7.80 24.40
C ARG A 18 -6.90 8.05 23.44
N GLU A 19 -6.65 8.75 22.32
CA GLU A 19 -7.66 9.00 21.31
C GLU A 19 -8.12 7.71 20.65
N LEU A 20 -7.19 6.85 20.28
CA LEU A 20 -7.48 5.53 19.72
C LEU A 20 -8.35 4.68 20.66
N LEU A 21 -8.03 4.68 21.96
CA LEU A 21 -8.83 3.99 22.96
C LEU A 21 -10.23 4.61 23.06
N ASN A 22 -10.35 5.94 23.03
CA ASN A 22 -11.63 6.62 23.06
C ASN A 22 -12.50 6.23 21.84
N VAL A 23 -11.97 6.29 20.62
CA VAL A 23 -12.65 5.84 19.40
C VAL A 23 -13.09 4.37 19.52
N PHE A 24 -12.21 3.51 20.02
CA PHE A 24 -12.52 2.09 20.20
C PHE A 24 -13.72 1.87 21.17
N LEU A 25 -13.80 2.65 22.25
CA LEU A 25 -14.84 2.50 23.26
C LEU A 25 -16.17 3.17 22.87
N THR A 26 -16.13 4.25 22.08
CA THR A 26 -17.32 5.09 21.81
C THR A 26 -17.93 4.89 20.44
N THR A 27 -17.21 4.26 19.50
CA THR A 27 -17.73 4.01 18.13
C THR A 27 -17.58 2.53 17.78
N ASN A 28 -18.16 2.13 16.65
CA ASN A 28 -17.94 0.84 16.02
C ASN A 28 -17.03 0.93 14.79
N ASP A 29 -16.34 2.03 14.62
CA ASP A 29 -15.47 2.27 13.48
C ASP A 29 -14.34 1.24 13.41
N ARG A 30 -13.92 0.97 12.18
CA ARG A 30 -12.72 0.16 11.92
C ARG A 30 -11.48 1.00 12.21
N ILE A 31 -10.53 0.41 12.91
CA ILE A 31 -9.28 1.08 13.30
C ILE A 31 -8.11 0.37 12.62
N VAL A 32 -7.34 1.12 11.84
CA VAL A 32 -6.10 0.66 11.24
C VAL A 32 -4.95 1.47 11.83
N ILE A 33 -3.98 0.79 12.41
CA ILE A 33 -2.77 1.37 12.98
C ILE A 33 -1.60 0.97 12.10
N VAL A 34 -0.88 1.95 11.55
CA VAL A 34 0.42 1.72 10.91
C VAL A 34 1.49 2.13 11.91
N ASP A 35 2.27 1.16 12.38
CA ASP A 35 3.19 1.30 13.51
C ASP A 35 4.64 0.96 13.09
N PRO A 36 5.39 1.92 12.55
CA PRO A 36 6.76 1.67 12.09
C PRO A 36 7.73 1.26 13.18
N MET A 37 7.42 1.60 14.44
CA MET A 37 8.31 1.39 15.59
C MET A 37 7.85 0.27 16.52
N GLY A 38 6.65 -0.26 16.36
CA GLY A 38 6.06 -1.29 17.23
C GLY A 38 5.58 -0.76 18.59
N GLU A 39 5.43 0.55 18.76
CA GLU A 39 5.03 1.18 20.02
C GLU A 39 3.55 0.95 20.38
N TYR A 40 2.71 0.68 19.40
CA TYR A 40 1.27 0.47 19.58
C TYR A 40 0.89 -1.00 19.78
N VAL A 41 1.80 -1.93 19.49
CA VAL A 41 1.54 -3.38 19.61
C VAL A 41 0.97 -3.80 20.96
N PRO A 42 1.48 -3.33 22.12
CA PRO A 42 0.93 -3.72 23.42
C PRO A 42 -0.52 -3.27 23.61
N LEU A 43 -0.86 -2.06 23.15
CA LEU A 43 -2.23 -1.55 23.18
C LEU A 43 -3.12 -2.30 22.20
N ALA A 44 -2.67 -2.48 20.96
CA ALA A 44 -3.40 -3.19 19.91
C ALA A 44 -3.80 -4.60 20.38
N ARG A 45 -2.87 -5.36 20.97
CA ARG A 45 -3.17 -6.69 21.51
C ARG A 45 -4.22 -6.67 22.59
N ARG A 46 -4.20 -5.66 23.49
CA ARG A 46 -5.23 -5.51 24.55
C ARG A 46 -6.61 -5.19 23.97
N LEU A 47 -6.68 -4.56 22.81
CA LEU A 47 -7.92 -4.28 22.09
C LEU A 47 -8.40 -5.45 21.22
N GLY A 48 -7.72 -6.61 21.27
CA GLY A 48 -8.04 -7.77 20.43
C GLY A 48 -7.69 -7.55 18.96
N ALA A 49 -6.75 -6.65 18.67
CA ALA A 49 -6.32 -6.35 17.31
C ALA A 49 -5.59 -7.53 16.66
N GLN A 50 -5.79 -7.67 15.36
CA GLN A 50 -4.89 -8.46 14.54
C GLN A 50 -3.59 -7.66 14.33
N VAL A 51 -2.47 -8.21 14.78
CA VAL A 51 -1.14 -7.62 14.57
C VAL A 51 -0.48 -8.33 13.40
N ILE A 52 -0.17 -7.56 12.36
CA ILE A 52 0.46 -8.03 11.13
C ILE A 52 1.86 -7.42 11.07
N GLU A 53 2.88 -8.24 11.12
CA GLU A 53 4.25 -7.79 10.96
C GLU A 53 4.66 -7.93 9.49
N ILE A 54 5.03 -6.83 8.87
CA ILE A 54 5.56 -6.76 7.51
C ILE A 54 7.05 -6.46 7.60
N ALA A 55 7.86 -7.44 7.24
CA ALA A 55 9.32 -7.37 7.28
C ALA A 55 9.90 -8.21 6.13
N PRO A 56 11.13 -7.98 5.69
CA PRO A 56 11.75 -8.72 4.59
C PRO A 56 11.79 -10.25 4.80
N ASP A 57 11.85 -10.69 6.04
CA ASP A 57 11.88 -12.09 6.46
C ASP A 57 10.54 -12.60 7.03
N SER A 58 9.50 -11.78 7.00
CA SER A 58 8.16 -12.15 7.45
C SER A 58 7.44 -13.02 6.41
N PRO A 59 6.67 -14.03 6.84
CA PRO A 59 5.79 -14.78 5.94
C PRO A 59 4.54 -13.98 5.53
N ASN A 60 4.32 -12.79 6.10
CA ASN A 60 3.15 -11.97 5.84
C ASN A 60 3.38 -11.06 4.64
N HIS A 61 2.44 -11.07 3.71
CA HIS A 61 2.49 -10.26 2.50
C HIS A 61 1.21 -9.45 2.33
N LEU A 62 1.38 -8.23 1.82
CA LEU A 62 0.31 -7.35 1.37
C LEU A 62 0.59 -6.96 -0.08
N ASN A 63 -0.38 -7.19 -0.94
CA ASN A 63 -0.29 -6.82 -2.35
C ASN A 63 -0.82 -5.40 -2.57
N PRO A 64 0.00 -4.43 -2.96
CA PRO A 64 -0.47 -3.07 -3.25
C PRO A 64 -1.41 -3.03 -4.46
N MET A 65 -1.44 -4.10 -5.26
CA MET A 65 -2.35 -4.23 -6.41
C MET A 65 -3.73 -4.77 -6.01
N ASP A 66 -3.99 -5.13 -4.73
CA ASP A 66 -5.33 -5.59 -4.33
C ASP A 66 -6.38 -4.52 -4.55
N ILE A 67 -7.53 -4.93 -5.12
CA ILE A 67 -8.65 -4.06 -5.44
C ILE A 67 -9.96 -4.69 -4.96
N GLN A 68 -10.87 -3.87 -4.43
CA GLN A 68 -12.24 -4.29 -4.12
C GLN A 68 -13.19 -3.67 -5.16
N LEU A 69 -13.65 -4.50 -6.09
CA LEU A 69 -14.54 -4.05 -7.18
C LEU A 69 -15.97 -3.72 -6.71
N ASN A 70 -16.39 -4.21 -5.54
CA ASN A 70 -17.76 -4.08 -5.02
C ASN A 70 -17.93 -2.90 -4.03
N MET A 71 -17.21 -1.79 -4.21
CA MET A 71 -17.41 -0.61 -3.38
C MET A 71 -18.65 0.17 -3.83
N ASN A 72 -19.63 0.29 -2.93
CA ASN A 72 -20.81 1.15 -3.13
C ASN A 72 -20.44 2.63 -2.92
N GLY A 73 -19.75 3.23 -3.89
CA GLY A 73 -19.34 4.64 -3.86
C GLY A 73 -19.28 5.19 -5.27
N GLY A 74 -19.52 6.49 -5.45
CA GLY A 74 -19.66 7.13 -6.76
C GLY A 74 -18.41 7.15 -7.66
N GLU A 75 -17.23 6.72 -7.16
CA GLU A 75 -16.01 6.66 -7.95
C GLU A 75 -15.71 5.22 -8.39
N SER A 76 -15.15 5.07 -9.58
CA SER A 76 -14.73 3.76 -10.09
C SER A 76 -13.59 3.20 -9.23
N PRO A 77 -13.72 1.97 -8.68
CA PRO A 77 -12.64 1.33 -7.94
C PRO A 77 -11.32 1.25 -8.71
N LEU A 78 -11.41 1.06 -10.03
CA LEU A 78 -10.23 1.03 -10.90
C LEU A 78 -9.57 2.41 -11.01
N SER A 79 -10.34 3.51 -11.06
CA SER A 79 -9.78 4.87 -11.08
C SER A 79 -9.04 5.17 -9.78
N MET A 80 -9.65 4.86 -8.62
CA MET A 80 -9.00 5.02 -7.32
C MET A 80 -7.71 4.19 -7.21
N LYS A 81 -7.72 2.96 -7.76
CA LYS A 81 -6.53 2.12 -7.78
C LYS A 81 -5.46 2.67 -8.71
N ALA A 82 -5.84 3.22 -9.87
CA ALA A 82 -4.89 3.87 -10.78
C ALA A 82 -4.22 5.08 -10.13
N ASP A 83 -4.97 5.94 -9.43
CA ASP A 83 -4.43 7.08 -8.70
C ASP A 83 -3.48 6.65 -7.56
N PHE A 84 -3.82 5.59 -6.85
CA PHE A 84 -2.94 4.99 -5.84
C PHE A 84 -1.63 4.51 -6.46
N LEU A 85 -1.69 3.76 -7.58
CA LEU A 85 -0.51 3.23 -8.25
C LEU A 85 0.34 4.31 -8.90
N LEU A 86 -0.27 5.38 -9.42
CA LEU A 86 0.45 6.58 -9.85
C LEU A 86 1.25 7.20 -8.70
N SER A 87 0.63 7.34 -7.54
CA SER A 87 1.30 7.86 -6.34
C SER A 87 2.42 6.93 -5.85
N LEU A 88 2.21 5.61 -5.90
CA LEU A 88 3.23 4.61 -5.57
C LEU A 88 4.42 4.70 -6.52
N CYS A 89 4.19 4.77 -7.83
CA CYS A 89 5.25 4.94 -8.82
C CYS A 89 6.00 6.26 -8.61
N GLU A 90 5.32 7.35 -8.27
CA GLU A 90 5.93 8.64 -7.95
C GLU A 90 6.87 8.55 -6.74
N LEU A 91 6.46 7.83 -5.69
CA LEU A 91 7.32 7.57 -4.52
C LEU A 91 8.55 6.72 -4.87
N ILE A 92 8.40 5.74 -5.76
CA ILE A 92 9.48 4.83 -6.19
C ILE A 92 10.47 5.55 -7.10
N LEU A 93 9.99 6.27 -8.11
CA LEU A 93 10.87 6.99 -9.03
C LEU A 93 11.61 8.13 -8.32
N GLY A 94 11.00 8.71 -7.32
CA GLY A 94 11.58 9.80 -6.55
C GLY A 94 11.78 11.07 -7.39
N GLY A 95 12.38 12.06 -6.75
CA GLY A 95 12.75 13.29 -7.39
C GLY A 95 11.82 14.47 -7.02
N LYS A 96 12.34 15.70 -7.22
CA LYS A 96 11.64 16.94 -6.86
C LYS A 96 10.49 17.26 -7.83
N GLU A 97 10.53 16.73 -9.04
CA GLU A 97 9.60 17.07 -10.11
C GLU A 97 8.44 16.07 -10.24
N GLY A 98 8.50 14.94 -9.51
CA GLY A 98 7.49 13.87 -9.59
C GLY A 98 7.48 13.17 -10.95
N LEU A 99 6.36 12.48 -11.26
CA LEU A 99 6.15 11.82 -12.54
C LEU A 99 5.86 12.84 -13.65
N GLN A 100 6.52 12.69 -14.77
CA GLN A 100 6.26 13.48 -15.99
C GLN A 100 4.88 13.11 -16.60
N PRO A 101 4.22 14.01 -17.35
CA PRO A 101 2.91 13.75 -17.92
C PRO A 101 2.84 12.49 -18.78
N ILE A 102 3.90 12.20 -19.56
CA ILE A 102 3.98 10.98 -20.40
C ILE A 102 4.05 9.74 -19.51
N GLU A 103 4.86 9.76 -18.45
CA GLU A 103 4.97 8.66 -17.49
C GLU A 103 3.62 8.35 -16.83
N ARG A 104 2.88 9.39 -16.39
CA ARG A 104 1.53 9.25 -15.82
C ARG A 104 0.58 8.57 -16.81
N THR A 105 0.59 9.00 -18.08
CA THR A 105 -0.27 8.44 -19.12
C THR A 105 0.05 6.97 -19.40
N VAL A 106 1.33 6.62 -19.47
CA VAL A 106 1.76 5.25 -19.72
C VAL A 106 1.43 4.34 -18.54
N ILE A 107 1.66 4.79 -17.30
CA ILE A 107 1.30 4.03 -16.09
C ILE A 107 -0.21 3.78 -16.07
N ASP A 108 -1.06 4.81 -16.25
CA ASP A 108 -2.51 4.65 -16.26
C ASP A 108 -2.98 3.65 -17.32
N ARG A 109 -2.42 3.72 -18.53
CA ARG A 109 -2.71 2.76 -19.60
C ARG A 109 -2.36 1.33 -19.19
N CYS A 110 -1.17 1.11 -18.65
CA CYS A 110 -0.71 -0.21 -18.20
C CYS A 110 -1.56 -0.73 -17.02
N VAL A 111 -1.93 0.11 -16.07
CA VAL A 111 -2.83 -0.24 -14.97
C VAL A 111 -4.17 -0.74 -15.51
N ARG A 112 -4.79 -0.03 -16.44
CA ARG A 112 -6.05 -0.50 -17.06
C ARG A 112 -5.89 -1.82 -17.77
N GLN A 113 -4.75 -2.07 -18.39
CA GLN A 113 -4.48 -3.30 -19.12
C GLN A 113 -4.33 -4.50 -18.17
N VAL A 114 -3.58 -4.37 -17.07
CA VAL A 114 -3.39 -5.46 -16.10
C VAL A 114 -4.66 -5.82 -15.34
N TYR A 115 -5.58 -4.86 -15.15
CA TYR A 115 -6.89 -5.12 -14.52
C TYR A 115 -8.00 -5.47 -15.51
N ARG A 116 -7.72 -5.57 -16.80
CA ARG A 116 -8.73 -5.75 -17.85
C ARG A 116 -9.60 -6.97 -17.62
N GLU A 117 -9.01 -8.11 -17.28
CA GLU A 117 -9.74 -9.36 -17.05
C GLU A 117 -10.68 -9.25 -15.84
N MET A 118 -10.21 -8.64 -14.76
CA MET A 118 -11.03 -8.38 -13.56
C MET A 118 -12.16 -7.38 -13.85
N ALA A 119 -11.89 -6.33 -14.62
CA ALA A 119 -12.88 -5.33 -14.99
C ALA A 119 -13.99 -5.92 -15.89
N LEU A 120 -13.66 -6.94 -16.70
CA LEU A 120 -14.62 -7.69 -17.51
C LEU A 120 -15.36 -8.78 -16.72
N GLY A 121 -15.05 -8.99 -15.43
CA GLY A 121 -15.69 -9.98 -14.59
C GLY A 121 -15.42 -11.42 -15.01
N LEU A 122 -14.27 -11.73 -15.59
CA LEU A 122 -13.91 -13.09 -16.00
C LEU A 122 -13.74 -13.99 -14.75
N GLU A 123 -14.32 -15.17 -14.78
CA GLU A 123 -14.40 -16.10 -13.61
C GLU A 123 -13.04 -16.49 -13.03
N ASN A 124 -11.97 -16.47 -13.83
CA ASN A 124 -10.62 -16.86 -13.41
C ASN A 124 -9.65 -15.67 -13.29
N ALA A 125 -10.17 -14.43 -13.33
CA ALA A 125 -9.33 -13.24 -13.22
C ALA A 125 -8.66 -13.21 -11.84
N LYS A 126 -7.33 -13.16 -11.84
CA LYS A 126 -6.53 -13.05 -10.62
C LYS A 126 -6.19 -11.59 -10.38
N THR A 127 -6.07 -11.22 -9.11
CA THR A 127 -5.51 -9.92 -8.74
C THR A 127 -4.06 -9.84 -9.24
N PRO A 128 -3.70 -8.81 -10.03
CA PRO A 128 -2.34 -8.66 -10.52
C PRO A 128 -1.35 -8.40 -9.39
N LEU A 129 -0.07 -8.62 -9.67
CA LEU A 129 1.07 -8.24 -8.83
C LEU A 129 1.78 -7.01 -9.43
N LEU A 130 2.69 -6.41 -8.68
CA LEU A 130 3.56 -5.35 -9.21
C LEU A 130 4.37 -5.82 -10.43
N GLN A 131 4.73 -7.08 -10.47
CA GLN A 131 5.41 -7.69 -11.61
C GLN A 131 4.57 -7.63 -12.90
N ASP A 132 3.25 -7.83 -12.82
CA ASP A 132 2.39 -7.73 -14.01
C ASP A 132 2.38 -6.31 -14.57
N LEU A 133 2.39 -5.30 -13.70
CA LEU A 133 2.52 -3.90 -14.12
C LEU A 133 3.91 -3.63 -14.74
N TYR A 134 4.98 -4.13 -14.13
CA TYR A 134 6.35 -4.04 -14.66
C TYR A 134 6.45 -4.66 -16.06
N GLU A 135 5.94 -5.87 -16.23
CA GLU A 135 5.97 -6.57 -17.53
C GLU A 135 5.13 -5.84 -18.60
N GLU A 136 4.01 -5.25 -18.20
CA GLU A 136 3.17 -4.48 -19.12
C GLU A 136 3.85 -3.17 -19.54
N LEU A 137 4.57 -2.51 -18.63
CA LEU A 137 5.38 -1.32 -18.94
C LEU A 137 6.51 -1.64 -19.93
N LEU A 138 7.15 -2.80 -19.82
CA LEU A 138 8.21 -3.22 -20.75
C LEU A 138 7.71 -3.44 -22.18
N LYS A 139 6.42 -3.71 -22.38
CA LYS A 139 5.81 -3.88 -23.71
C LYS A 139 5.53 -2.55 -24.42
N GLN A 140 5.56 -1.42 -23.68
CA GLN A 140 5.25 -0.12 -24.24
C GLN A 140 6.41 0.42 -25.07
N PRO A 141 6.14 1.12 -26.19
CA PRO A 141 7.20 1.64 -27.07
C PRO A 141 7.89 2.89 -26.51
N GLU A 142 7.27 3.60 -25.56
CA GLU A 142 7.78 4.85 -25.04
C GLU A 142 9.00 4.63 -24.13
N PRO A 143 10.10 5.42 -24.29
CA PRO A 143 11.27 5.33 -23.42
C PRO A 143 10.95 5.66 -21.95
N GLU A 144 9.95 6.48 -21.70
CA GLU A 144 9.45 6.81 -20.37
C GLU A 144 8.89 5.57 -19.67
N ALA A 145 8.21 4.68 -20.39
CA ALA A 145 7.73 3.42 -19.86
C ALA A 145 8.88 2.54 -19.37
N LYS A 146 9.96 2.47 -20.16
CA LYS A 146 11.15 1.71 -19.77
C LYS A 146 11.83 2.29 -18.53
N ARG A 147 11.85 3.63 -18.41
CA ARG A 147 12.38 4.31 -17.20
C ARG A 147 11.56 3.93 -15.97
N VAL A 148 10.23 3.95 -16.05
CA VAL A 148 9.34 3.53 -14.97
C VAL A 148 9.54 2.06 -14.63
N ALA A 149 9.57 1.18 -15.64
CA ALA A 149 9.82 -0.24 -15.46
C ALA A 149 11.16 -0.50 -14.75
N THR A 150 12.24 0.15 -15.18
CA THR A 150 13.56 0.00 -14.54
C THR A 150 13.54 0.40 -13.06
N ALA A 151 12.77 1.44 -12.70
CA ALA A 151 12.63 1.83 -11.30
C ALA A 151 11.81 0.82 -10.48
N LEU A 152 10.80 0.19 -11.09
CA LEU A 152 9.98 -0.85 -10.46
C LEU A 152 10.72 -2.20 -10.32
N GLU A 153 11.71 -2.48 -11.17
CA GLU A 153 12.43 -3.76 -11.19
C GLU A 153 12.97 -4.16 -9.82
N LEU A 154 13.49 -3.18 -9.06
CA LEU A 154 14.00 -3.39 -7.70
C LEU A 154 12.94 -3.97 -6.76
N TYR A 155 11.67 -3.59 -6.94
CA TYR A 155 10.53 -3.98 -6.10
C TYR A 155 9.75 -5.19 -6.65
N CYS A 156 10.02 -5.61 -7.88
CA CYS A 156 9.38 -6.76 -8.52
C CYS A 156 10.28 -8.00 -8.48
N THR A 157 11.46 -7.91 -9.09
CA THR A 157 12.42 -9.02 -9.24
C THR A 157 13.70 -8.81 -8.45
N GLY A 158 13.92 -7.60 -7.93
CA GLY A 158 15.09 -7.22 -7.15
C GLY A 158 14.98 -7.55 -5.67
N SER A 159 15.93 -7.03 -4.89
CA SER A 159 16.08 -7.30 -3.46
C SER A 159 14.99 -6.70 -2.55
N LEU A 160 14.14 -5.83 -3.08
CA LEU A 160 13.06 -5.16 -2.33
C LEU A 160 11.66 -5.67 -2.74
N ASN A 161 11.54 -6.92 -3.17
CA ASN A 161 10.31 -7.51 -3.71
C ASN A 161 9.24 -7.88 -2.66
N LEU A 162 9.33 -7.35 -1.44
CA LEU A 162 8.42 -7.61 -0.32
C LEU A 162 6.94 -7.45 -0.69
N PHE A 163 6.61 -6.50 -1.54
CA PHE A 163 5.26 -6.19 -1.98
C PHE A 163 4.84 -6.87 -3.30
N ASN A 164 5.68 -7.76 -3.84
CA ASN A 164 5.40 -8.50 -5.07
C ASN A 164 4.89 -9.93 -4.79
N HIS A 165 3.98 -10.05 -3.84
CA HIS A 165 3.35 -11.31 -3.43
C HIS A 165 1.85 -11.11 -3.25
N HIS A 166 1.06 -12.14 -3.48
CA HIS A 166 -0.38 -12.09 -3.14
C HIS A 166 -0.57 -11.93 -1.63
N THR A 167 -1.56 -11.12 -1.25
CA THR A 167 -1.93 -10.94 0.15
C THR A 167 -2.32 -12.27 0.77
N ASN A 168 -1.66 -12.61 1.85
CA ASN A 168 -1.91 -13.84 2.61
C ASN A 168 -2.38 -13.58 4.05
N VAL A 169 -2.61 -12.32 4.40
CA VAL A 169 -3.10 -11.90 5.71
C VAL A 169 -4.54 -11.44 5.62
N GLN A 170 -5.32 -11.75 6.65
CA GLN A 170 -6.69 -11.23 6.75
C GLN A 170 -6.64 -9.86 7.42
N THR A 171 -7.37 -8.90 6.86
CA THR A 171 -7.48 -7.55 7.41
C THR A 171 -8.92 -7.23 7.83
N SER A 172 -9.76 -8.25 8.04
CA SER A 172 -11.19 -8.11 8.35
C SER A 172 -11.49 -7.72 9.80
N ASN A 173 -10.51 -7.83 10.72
CA ASN A 173 -10.70 -7.45 12.10
C ASN A 173 -11.04 -5.96 12.24
N ARG A 174 -11.86 -5.64 13.23
CA ARG A 174 -12.20 -4.25 13.58
C ARG A 174 -10.97 -3.40 13.89
N VAL A 175 -9.97 -3.99 14.56
CA VAL A 175 -8.70 -3.35 14.84
C VAL A 175 -7.58 -4.15 14.17
N VAL A 176 -6.83 -3.49 13.31
CA VAL A 176 -5.66 -4.05 12.62
C VAL A 176 -4.45 -3.18 12.93
N CYS A 177 -3.35 -3.80 13.35
CA CYS A 177 -2.09 -3.12 13.60
C CYS A 177 -1.02 -3.68 12.65
N ILE A 178 -0.57 -2.85 11.72
CA ILE A 178 0.48 -3.20 10.76
C ILE A 178 1.81 -2.66 11.30
N VAL A 179 2.74 -3.57 11.57
CA VAL A 179 4.06 -3.24 12.09
C VAL A 179 5.08 -3.34 10.96
N LEU A 180 5.80 -2.25 10.72
CA LEU A 180 6.79 -2.14 9.62
C LEU A 180 8.21 -2.31 10.19
N LYS A 181 8.53 -3.50 10.67
CA LYS A 181 9.79 -3.74 11.36
C LYS A 181 10.91 -4.16 10.40
N GLY A 182 12.12 -3.69 10.67
CA GLY A 182 13.30 -4.09 9.88
C GLY A 182 13.35 -3.57 8.45
N MET A 183 12.42 -2.70 8.06
CA MET A 183 12.42 -2.09 6.73
C MET A 183 13.47 -0.98 6.65
N GLY A 184 14.32 -1.03 5.63
CA GLY A 184 15.18 0.08 5.24
C GLY A 184 14.37 1.30 4.79
N GLU A 185 15.03 2.46 4.68
CA GLU A 185 14.36 3.72 4.30
C GLU A 185 13.58 3.62 2.98
N ASN A 186 14.09 2.87 2.00
CA ASN A 186 13.44 2.73 0.70
C ASN A 186 12.11 1.98 0.78
N LEU A 187 12.03 0.90 1.57
CA LEU A 187 10.77 0.16 1.77
C LEU A 187 9.78 0.94 2.63
N ARG A 188 10.26 1.71 3.62
CA ARG A 188 9.39 2.54 4.48
C ARG A 188 8.66 3.65 3.73
N LYS A 189 9.22 4.14 2.62
CA LYS A 189 8.59 5.18 1.80
C LYS A 189 7.35 4.67 1.07
N ILE A 190 7.30 3.39 0.74
CA ILE A 190 6.23 2.77 -0.04
C ILE A 190 5.26 1.93 0.81
N ALA A 191 5.58 1.66 2.05
CA ALA A 191 4.73 0.96 3.02
C ALA A 191 3.77 1.93 3.73
#